data_8409e88f254f333e3b51ca1f9bc6af46
#
_entry.id   8409e88f254f333e3b51ca1f9bc6af46
#
_cell.length_a   1.000
_cell.length_b   1.000
_cell.length_c   1.000
_cell.angle_alpha   90.00
_cell.angle_beta   90.00
_cell.angle_gamma   90.00
#
_symmetry.space_group_name_H-M   'P 1'
#
loop_
_entity.id
_entity.type
_entity.pdbx_description
1 polymer ?
#
loop_
_entity_poly.entity_id
_entity_poly.type
_entity_poly.pdbx_seq_one_letter_code
_entity_poly.pdbx_strand_id
1 'polypeptide(L)'
;MSIPVARLNHAVLFVRDATRAAEFYGRVFGFEVVSTEFGGQAVFMRSPLGDNHHDLGLFSVGPDAQRPQRGSVGLYHLAWEVPTIEDLKAAAETLSEAGALGGASDHGVSKSLYGQDPDGNEFEIMWRVPRAAWGEFEKRGAVLPLDIDAEIARFGTAGSKAN
;
A
#
# COMPACT_ATOMS: atom_id res chain seq x y z
N MET A 1 -15.50 5.15 -28.69
CA MET A 1 -16.14 4.64 -27.46
C MET A 1 -15.01 4.28 -26.48
N SER A 2 -15.16 4.56 -25.21
CA SER A 2 -14.20 4.23 -24.13
C SER A 2 -14.88 3.32 -23.10
N ILE A 3 -14.10 2.55 -22.37
CA ILE A 3 -14.60 1.73 -21.25
C ILE A 3 -14.81 2.67 -20.05
N PRO A 4 -16.01 2.75 -19.46
CA PRO A 4 -16.31 3.63 -18.32
C PRO A 4 -15.79 3.01 -17.00
N VAL A 5 -14.48 3.03 -16.80
CA VAL A 5 -13.85 2.48 -15.59
C VAL A 5 -14.18 3.36 -14.38
N ALA A 6 -14.74 2.78 -13.33
CA ALA A 6 -15.08 3.48 -12.09
C ALA A 6 -13.88 3.53 -11.10
N ARG A 7 -13.19 2.40 -10.92
CA ARG A 7 -12.04 2.27 -9.99
C ARG A 7 -11.20 1.04 -10.32
N LEU A 8 -9.99 0.96 -9.78
CA LEU A 8 -9.30 -0.31 -9.60
C LEU A 8 -10.06 -1.08 -8.51
N ASN A 9 -10.53 -2.30 -8.81
CA ASN A 9 -11.31 -3.08 -7.86
C ASN A 9 -10.42 -3.93 -6.97
N HIS A 10 -9.53 -4.74 -7.56
CA HIS A 10 -8.60 -5.61 -6.85
C HIS A 10 -7.30 -5.77 -7.64
N ALA A 11 -6.27 -6.21 -6.95
CA ALA A 11 -5.00 -6.61 -7.54
C ALA A 11 -4.78 -8.12 -7.36
N VAL A 12 -4.04 -8.73 -8.29
CA VAL A 12 -3.61 -10.12 -8.18
C VAL A 12 -2.10 -10.19 -8.35
N LEU A 13 -1.43 -10.83 -7.39
CA LEU A 13 0.01 -11.01 -7.39
C LEU A 13 0.38 -12.48 -7.56
N PHE A 14 1.40 -12.73 -8.35
CA PHE A 14 2.15 -13.97 -8.28
C PHE A 14 3.15 -13.89 -7.13
N VAL A 15 3.11 -14.90 -6.27
CA VAL A 15 3.97 -15.04 -5.10
C VAL A 15 4.55 -16.45 -5.07
N ARG A 16 5.67 -16.67 -4.41
CA ARG A 16 6.24 -18.03 -4.31
C ARG A 16 5.32 -18.97 -3.56
N ASP A 17 4.69 -18.48 -2.49
CA ASP A 17 3.78 -19.21 -1.61
C ASP A 17 2.67 -18.26 -1.16
N ALA A 18 1.42 -18.55 -1.57
CA ALA A 18 0.26 -17.72 -1.28
C ALA A 18 -0.09 -17.69 0.21
N THR A 19 0.14 -18.78 0.95
CA THR A 19 -0.10 -18.83 2.40
C THR A 19 0.87 -17.93 3.15
N ARG A 20 2.17 -18.05 2.86
CA ARG A 20 3.21 -17.19 3.44
C ARG A 20 3.00 -15.70 3.13
N ALA A 21 2.63 -15.40 1.89
CA ALA A 21 2.31 -14.03 1.50
C ALA A 21 1.07 -13.52 2.25
N ALA A 22 0.01 -14.34 2.38
CA ALA A 22 -1.19 -13.99 3.14
C ALA A 22 -0.89 -13.74 4.63
N GLU A 23 0.00 -14.50 5.26
CA GLU A 23 0.46 -14.24 6.64
C GLU A 23 1.12 -12.87 6.75
N PHE A 24 1.93 -12.47 5.77
CA PHE A 24 2.53 -11.14 5.73
C PHE A 24 1.48 -10.04 5.61
N TYR A 25 0.59 -10.11 4.61
CA TYR A 25 -0.46 -9.11 4.41
C TYR A 25 -1.46 -9.07 5.57
N GLY A 26 -1.76 -10.21 6.19
CA GLY A 26 -2.58 -10.26 7.41
C GLY A 26 -1.93 -9.54 8.59
N ARG A 27 -0.65 -9.82 8.84
CA ARG A 27 0.08 -9.24 9.97
C ARG A 27 0.39 -7.75 9.77
N VAL A 28 0.81 -7.34 8.57
CA VAL A 28 1.32 -5.99 8.31
C VAL A 28 0.21 -5.03 7.90
N PHE A 29 -0.75 -5.49 7.08
CA PHE A 29 -1.84 -4.66 6.55
C PHE A 29 -3.18 -4.90 7.27
N GLY A 30 -3.26 -5.91 8.14
CA GLY A 30 -4.52 -6.30 8.77
C GLY A 30 -5.53 -6.94 7.81
N PHE A 31 -5.09 -7.40 6.63
CA PHE A 31 -5.99 -8.01 5.67
C PHE A 31 -6.51 -9.35 6.16
N GLU A 32 -7.79 -9.61 5.92
CA GLU A 32 -8.48 -10.85 6.30
C GLU A 32 -8.54 -11.80 5.11
N VAL A 33 -8.29 -13.09 5.35
CA VAL A 33 -8.50 -14.13 4.34
C VAL A 33 -9.99 -14.33 4.12
N VAL A 34 -10.46 -14.16 2.89
CA VAL A 34 -11.84 -14.39 2.46
C VAL A 34 -12.02 -15.83 2.01
N SER A 35 -11.10 -16.33 1.18
CA SER A 35 -11.11 -17.72 0.71
C SER A 35 -9.72 -18.21 0.35
N THR A 36 -9.58 -19.54 0.37
CA THR A 36 -8.38 -20.27 -0.06
C THR A 36 -8.81 -21.32 -1.07
N GLU A 37 -8.25 -21.28 -2.26
CA GLU A 37 -8.67 -22.07 -3.39
C GLU A 37 -7.52 -22.94 -3.93
N PHE A 38 -7.88 -23.90 -4.78
CA PHE A 38 -6.93 -24.79 -5.48
C PHE A 38 -5.94 -25.49 -4.54
N GLY A 39 -6.43 -25.95 -3.38
CA GLY A 39 -5.58 -26.66 -2.41
C GLY A 39 -4.51 -25.78 -1.77
N GLY A 40 -4.78 -24.48 -1.59
CA GLY A 40 -3.86 -23.53 -0.97
C GLY A 40 -2.99 -22.74 -1.98
N GLN A 41 -3.17 -22.98 -3.28
CA GLN A 41 -2.39 -22.30 -4.30
C GLN A 41 -2.88 -20.87 -4.60
N ALA A 42 -4.09 -20.53 -4.19
CA ALA A 42 -4.62 -19.18 -4.29
C ALA A 42 -5.26 -18.75 -2.97
N VAL A 43 -4.98 -17.52 -2.52
CA VAL A 43 -5.57 -16.91 -1.33
C VAL A 43 -6.14 -15.54 -1.73
N PHE A 44 -7.40 -15.29 -1.37
CA PHE A 44 -8.05 -14.01 -1.59
C PHE A 44 -8.24 -13.30 -0.25
N MET A 45 -7.84 -12.03 -0.22
CA MET A 45 -7.82 -11.23 1.02
C MET A 45 -8.57 -9.92 0.84
N ARG A 46 -9.09 -9.39 1.93
CA ARG A 46 -9.85 -8.16 1.99
C ARG A 46 -9.30 -7.23 3.07
N SER A 47 -9.24 -5.92 2.76
CA SER A 47 -9.04 -4.89 3.77
C SER A 47 -10.23 -4.84 4.75
N PRO A 48 -10.00 -4.76 6.07
CA PRO A 48 -11.09 -4.63 7.04
C PRO A 48 -11.85 -3.30 6.92
N LEU A 49 -11.28 -2.31 6.24
CA LEU A 49 -11.89 -1.01 6.00
C LEU A 49 -12.59 -0.90 4.63
N GLY A 50 -12.48 -1.95 3.79
CA GLY A 50 -13.06 -1.99 2.45
C GLY A 50 -14.45 -2.63 2.40
N ASP A 51 -15.18 -2.35 1.31
CA ASP A 51 -16.49 -2.95 0.99
C ASP A 51 -16.40 -4.02 -0.12
N ASN A 52 -15.20 -4.28 -0.64
CA ASN A 52 -14.98 -5.28 -1.67
C ASN A 52 -15.14 -6.71 -1.13
N HIS A 53 -15.49 -7.65 -2.02
CA HIS A 53 -15.39 -9.07 -1.70
C HIS A 53 -13.93 -9.44 -1.38
N HIS A 54 -12.98 -8.98 -2.20
CA HIS A 54 -11.55 -9.07 -1.96
C HIS A 54 -10.83 -7.89 -2.62
N ASP A 55 -9.73 -7.47 -2.06
CA ASP A 55 -8.86 -6.39 -2.56
C ASP A 55 -7.56 -6.95 -3.15
N LEU A 56 -7.15 -8.13 -2.67
CA LEU A 56 -5.90 -8.77 -3.06
C LEU A 56 -6.10 -10.27 -3.31
N GLY A 57 -5.62 -10.75 -4.46
CA GLY A 57 -5.46 -12.16 -4.76
C GLY A 57 -3.98 -12.53 -4.79
N LEU A 58 -3.62 -13.64 -4.18
CA LEU A 58 -2.27 -14.17 -4.13
C LEU A 58 -2.26 -15.54 -4.78
N PHE A 59 -1.40 -15.74 -5.80
CA PHE A 59 -1.30 -17.01 -6.52
C PHE A 59 0.11 -17.58 -6.42
N SER A 60 0.23 -18.79 -5.92
CA SER A 60 1.51 -19.49 -5.81
C SER A 60 2.06 -19.87 -7.17
N VAL A 61 3.32 -19.52 -7.43
CA VAL A 61 4.07 -19.92 -8.62
C VAL A 61 5.27 -20.83 -8.30
N GLY A 62 5.44 -21.17 -7.02
CA GLY A 62 6.48 -22.07 -6.54
C GLY A 62 7.74 -21.36 -6.03
N PRO A 63 8.55 -22.08 -5.23
CA PRO A 63 9.67 -21.48 -4.49
C PRO A 63 10.81 -20.97 -5.38
N ASP A 64 10.97 -21.57 -6.57
CA ASP A 64 12.05 -21.23 -7.50
C ASP A 64 11.70 -20.12 -8.48
N ALA A 65 10.50 -19.53 -8.37
CA ALA A 65 10.06 -18.45 -9.24
C ALA A 65 10.99 -17.24 -9.13
N GLN A 66 11.40 -16.74 -10.28
CA GLN A 66 12.30 -15.60 -10.37
C GLN A 66 11.52 -14.29 -10.22
N ARG A 67 12.13 -13.31 -9.55
CA ARG A 67 11.61 -11.93 -9.55
C ARG A 67 11.78 -11.31 -10.93
N PRO A 68 10.87 -10.41 -11.36
CA PRO A 68 11.13 -9.56 -12.50
C PRO A 68 12.47 -8.82 -12.31
N GLN A 69 13.26 -8.73 -13.38
CA GLN A 69 14.49 -7.95 -13.33
C GLN A 69 14.15 -6.47 -13.20
N ARG A 70 14.97 -5.72 -12.45
CA ARG A 70 14.80 -4.27 -12.33
C ARG A 70 14.83 -3.62 -13.73
N GLY A 71 13.83 -2.79 -14.01
CA GLY A 71 13.65 -2.15 -15.30
C GLY A 71 12.86 -2.96 -16.32
N SER A 72 12.34 -4.14 -15.95
CA SER A 72 11.36 -4.85 -16.78
C SER A 72 10.06 -4.05 -16.85
N VAL A 73 9.40 -4.12 -18.00
CA VAL A 73 8.04 -3.59 -18.16
C VAL A 73 7.09 -4.43 -17.31
N GLY A 74 6.26 -3.77 -16.48
CA GLY A 74 5.30 -4.44 -15.61
C GLY A 74 4.79 -3.54 -14.50
N LEU A 75 4.20 -4.13 -13.48
CA LEU A 75 3.78 -3.41 -12.28
C LEU A 75 5.02 -2.92 -11.53
N TYR A 76 5.04 -1.62 -11.17
CA TYR A 76 6.08 -1.08 -10.31
C TYR A 76 5.70 -1.29 -8.84
N HIS A 77 4.57 -0.72 -8.39
CA HIS A 77 4.04 -0.94 -7.04
C HIS A 77 2.50 -0.87 -7.01
N LEU A 78 1.91 -1.34 -5.92
CA LEU A 78 0.52 -1.10 -5.54
C LEU A 78 0.49 -0.08 -4.42
N ALA A 79 -0.34 0.96 -4.55
CA ALA A 79 -0.53 1.99 -3.53
C ALA A 79 -1.81 1.71 -2.72
N TRP A 80 -1.67 1.67 -1.39
CA TRP A 80 -2.75 1.49 -0.43
C TRP A 80 -2.92 2.78 0.37
N GLU A 81 -4.14 3.34 0.40
CA GLU A 81 -4.45 4.59 1.11
C GLU A 81 -4.81 4.30 2.57
N VAL A 82 -4.20 5.02 3.50
CA VAL A 82 -4.58 5.03 4.92
C VAL A 82 -5.43 6.26 5.24
N PRO A 83 -6.38 6.16 6.20
CA PRO A 83 -7.34 7.24 6.47
C PRO A 83 -6.72 8.54 6.99
N THR A 84 -5.69 8.44 7.86
CA THR A 84 -5.09 9.59 8.54
C THR A 84 -3.58 9.62 8.44
N ILE A 85 -2.99 10.80 8.70
CA ILE A 85 -1.53 10.94 8.77
C ILE A 85 -0.94 10.18 9.98
N GLU A 86 -1.70 10.03 11.06
CA GLU A 86 -1.35 9.23 12.22
C GLU A 86 -1.29 7.74 11.86
N ASP A 87 -2.23 7.26 11.02
CA ASP A 87 -2.18 5.88 10.50
C ASP A 87 -0.96 5.66 9.61
N LEU A 88 -0.52 6.68 8.86
CA LEU A 88 0.72 6.60 8.09
C LEU A 88 1.94 6.45 9.02
N LYS A 89 1.98 7.17 10.15
CA LYS A 89 3.04 7.02 11.16
C LYS A 89 3.03 5.61 11.76
N ALA A 90 1.88 5.11 12.16
CA ALA A 90 1.73 3.75 12.68
C ALA A 90 2.15 2.69 11.64
N ALA A 91 1.84 2.93 10.36
CA ALA A 91 2.30 2.08 9.28
C ALA A 91 3.83 2.08 9.13
N ALA A 92 4.50 3.24 9.30
CA ALA A 92 5.96 3.31 9.27
C ALA A 92 6.61 2.47 10.39
N GLU A 93 6.06 2.51 11.59
CA GLU A 93 6.50 1.71 12.72
C GLU A 93 6.30 0.21 12.45
N THR A 94 5.10 -0.18 12.01
CA THR A 94 4.76 -1.57 11.66
C THR A 94 5.68 -2.13 10.56
N LEU A 95 5.92 -1.35 9.50
CA LEU A 95 6.81 -1.75 8.40
C LEU A 95 8.26 -1.85 8.84
N SER A 96 8.71 -0.96 9.73
CA SER A 96 10.06 -1.00 10.30
C SER A 96 10.25 -2.25 11.15
N GLU A 97 9.32 -2.57 12.04
CA GLU A 97 9.33 -3.78 12.87
C GLU A 97 9.30 -5.07 12.04
N ALA A 98 8.57 -5.05 10.92
CA ALA A 98 8.51 -6.17 9.98
C ALA A 98 9.76 -6.28 9.08
N GLY A 99 10.68 -5.30 9.13
CA GLY A 99 11.83 -5.23 8.22
C GLY A 99 11.44 -5.01 6.75
N ALA A 100 10.26 -4.45 6.51
CA ALA A 100 9.67 -4.27 5.18
C ALA A 100 9.72 -2.82 4.68
N LEU A 101 10.08 -1.84 5.54
CA LEU A 101 10.20 -0.44 5.15
C LEU A 101 11.44 -0.21 4.30
N GLY A 102 11.25 0.31 3.08
CA GLY A 102 12.31 0.61 2.12
C GLY A 102 12.59 2.10 1.95
N GLY A 103 11.63 2.97 2.25
CA GLY A 103 11.78 4.42 2.09
C GLY A 103 10.51 5.20 2.37
N ALA A 104 10.63 6.54 2.32
CA ALA A 104 9.51 7.45 2.49
C ALA A 104 9.69 8.68 1.60
N SER A 105 8.59 9.27 1.13
CA SER A 105 8.60 10.48 0.30
C SER A 105 7.40 11.37 0.56
N ASP A 106 7.64 12.70 0.45
CA ASP A 106 6.60 13.70 0.34
C ASP A 106 6.38 14.05 -1.14
N HIS A 107 5.17 13.81 -1.64
CA HIS A 107 4.79 14.13 -3.02
C HIS A 107 3.98 15.43 -3.14
N GLY A 108 3.85 16.18 -2.05
CA GLY A 108 3.02 17.38 -1.98
C GLY A 108 1.53 17.05 -1.83
N VAL A 109 0.98 16.25 -2.73
CA VAL A 109 -0.44 15.81 -2.71
C VAL A 109 -0.67 14.53 -1.90
N SER A 110 0.39 13.79 -1.60
CA SER A 110 0.39 12.60 -0.75
C SER A 110 1.68 12.49 0.04
N LYS A 111 1.63 11.74 1.13
CA LYS A 111 2.77 11.33 1.94
C LYS A 111 2.84 9.82 1.89
N SER A 112 4.01 9.28 1.60
CA SER A 112 4.12 7.90 1.15
C SER A 112 5.28 7.17 1.83
N LEU A 113 5.03 5.89 2.15
CA LEU A 113 6.01 4.91 2.59
C LEU A 113 6.13 3.84 1.52
N TYR A 114 7.31 3.35 1.27
CA TYR A 114 7.58 2.28 0.31
C TYR A 114 8.12 1.06 1.02
N GLY A 115 7.71 -0.11 0.57
CA GLY A 115 8.16 -1.37 1.12
C GLY A 115 8.06 -2.51 0.12
N GLN A 116 8.50 -3.69 0.57
CA GLN A 116 8.41 -4.91 -0.23
C GLN A 116 7.83 -6.04 0.60
N ASP A 117 6.99 -6.85 -0.06
CA ASP A 117 6.52 -8.10 0.51
C ASP A 117 7.66 -9.16 0.56
N PRO A 118 7.46 -10.35 1.14
CA PRO A 118 8.49 -11.40 1.21
C PRO A 118 9.03 -11.86 -0.13
N ASP A 119 8.28 -11.64 -1.21
CA ASP A 119 8.68 -12.00 -2.57
C ASP A 119 9.28 -10.82 -3.35
N GLY A 120 9.26 -9.61 -2.75
CA GLY A 120 9.81 -8.39 -3.30
C GLY A 120 8.86 -7.68 -4.27
N ASN A 121 7.58 -7.98 -4.20
CA ASN A 121 6.58 -7.10 -4.81
C ASN A 121 6.57 -5.79 -4.04
N GLU A 122 6.80 -4.68 -4.74
CA GLU A 122 6.85 -3.37 -4.12
C GLU A 122 5.43 -2.86 -3.86
N PHE A 123 5.26 -2.22 -2.73
CA PHE A 123 4.02 -1.53 -2.36
C PHE A 123 4.33 -0.13 -1.82
N GLU A 124 3.32 0.72 -1.90
CA GLU A 124 3.27 2.04 -1.30
C GLU A 124 2.13 2.07 -0.26
N ILE A 125 2.39 2.63 0.92
CA ILE A 125 1.35 3.04 1.85
C ILE A 125 1.31 4.56 1.80
N MET A 126 0.16 5.13 1.47
CA MET A 126 0.05 6.56 1.29
C MET A 126 -1.11 7.16 2.08
N TRP A 127 -0.91 8.39 2.53
CA TRP A 127 -1.97 9.25 3.01
C TRP A 127 -2.12 10.42 2.04
N ARG A 128 -3.36 10.71 1.66
CA ARG A 128 -3.68 11.77 0.73
C ARG A 128 -3.90 13.09 1.47
N VAL A 129 -3.07 14.08 1.16
CA VAL A 129 -3.23 15.45 1.66
C VAL A 129 -4.59 16.01 1.26
N PRO A 130 -5.34 16.71 2.15
CA PRO A 130 -6.58 17.37 1.78
C PRO A 130 -6.41 18.28 0.55
N ARG A 131 -7.30 18.15 -0.41
CA ARG A 131 -7.17 18.83 -1.72
C ARG A 131 -6.95 20.34 -1.61
N ALA A 132 -7.56 20.98 -0.62
CA ALA A 132 -7.39 22.41 -0.37
C ALA A 132 -5.94 22.82 -0.06
N ALA A 133 -5.11 21.87 0.37
CA ALA A 133 -3.71 22.10 0.72
C ALA A 133 -2.71 21.71 -0.39
N TRP A 134 -3.17 21.23 -1.55
CA TRP A 134 -2.28 20.81 -2.65
C TRP A 134 -1.49 21.96 -3.26
N GLY A 135 -2.07 23.18 -3.37
CA GLY A 135 -1.39 24.38 -3.87
C GLY A 135 -0.75 24.15 -5.24
N GLU A 136 0.53 24.44 -5.35
CA GLU A 136 1.28 24.25 -6.60
C GLU A 136 1.44 22.81 -7.05
N PHE A 137 1.33 21.85 -6.10
CA PHE A 137 1.48 20.41 -6.37
C PHE A 137 0.25 19.80 -7.08
N GLU A 138 -0.87 20.53 -7.22
CA GLU A 138 -2.04 20.02 -7.96
C GLU A 138 -1.71 19.67 -9.42
N LYS A 139 -0.72 20.35 -10.00
CA LYS A 139 -0.34 20.19 -11.41
C LYS A 139 1.10 19.72 -11.64
N ARG A 140 1.83 19.40 -10.58
CA ARG A 140 3.20 18.89 -10.68
C ARG A 140 3.46 17.80 -9.66
N GLY A 141 4.29 16.83 -10.04
CA GLY A 141 4.85 15.85 -9.12
C GLY A 141 5.99 16.45 -8.28
N ALA A 142 6.18 15.89 -7.08
CA ALA A 142 7.33 16.16 -6.23
C ALA A 142 7.84 14.84 -5.62
N VAL A 143 9.12 14.80 -5.28
CA VAL A 143 9.75 13.75 -4.48
C VAL A 143 10.68 14.46 -3.50
N LEU A 144 10.18 14.69 -2.29
CA LEU A 144 10.85 15.44 -1.24
C LEU A 144 11.06 14.53 -0.02
N PRO A 145 12.01 14.85 0.87
CA PRO A 145 12.11 14.18 2.17
C PRO A 145 10.80 14.33 2.96
N LEU A 146 10.34 13.23 3.56
CA LEU A 146 9.14 13.22 4.41
C LEU A 146 9.53 13.38 5.88
N ASP A 147 8.98 14.39 6.53
CA ASP A 147 8.95 14.57 7.99
C ASP A 147 7.52 14.32 8.48
N ILE A 148 7.23 13.07 8.90
CA ILE A 148 5.88 12.67 9.33
C ILE A 148 5.43 13.46 10.56
N ASP A 149 6.32 13.79 11.50
CA ASP A 149 5.96 14.51 12.71
C ASP A 149 5.57 15.96 12.41
N ALA A 150 6.26 16.61 11.47
CA ALA A 150 5.87 17.91 10.96
C ALA A 150 4.51 17.87 10.25
N GLU A 151 4.23 16.82 9.48
CA GLU A 151 2.94 16.66 8.81
C GLU A 151 1.80 16.34 9.79
N ILE A 152 2.06 15.58 10.86
CA ILE A 152 1.10 15.38 11.96
C ILE A 152 0.81 16.70 12.68
N ALA A 153 1.83 17.52 12.94
CA ALA A 153 1.62 18.84 13.55
C ALA A 153 0.75 19.76 12.67
N ARG A 154 0.81 19.57 11.35
CA ARG A 154 0.06 20.37 10.37
C ARG A 154 -1.37 19.86 10.13
N PHE A 155 -1.56 18.55 10.07
CA PHE A 155 -2.79 17.91 9.58
C PHE A 155 -3.41 16.92 10.57
N GLY A 156 -2.74 16.58 11.65
CA GLY A 156 -3.22 15.60 12.62
C GLY A 156 -4.46 16.06 13.38
N THR A 157 -5.18 15.11 13.93
CA THR A 157 -6.43 15.35 14.67
C THR A 157 -6.25 16.24 15.90
N ALA A 158 -5.05 16.29 16.48
CA ALA A 158 -4.72 17.22 17.59
C ALA A 158 -4.62 18.68 17.14
N GLY A 159 -4.23 18.96 15.88
CA GLY A 159 -4.16 20.31 15.32
C GLY A 159 -5.52 20.84 14.85
N SER A 160 -6.49 19.98 14.57
CA SER A 160 -7.85 20.34 14.12
C SER A 160 -8.75 20.90 15.23
N LYS A 161 -8.30 20.90 16.50
CA LYS A 161 -9.06 21.46 17.64
C LYS A 161 -8.68 22.91 18.00
N ALA A 162 -7.81 23.55 17.21
CA ALA A 162 -7.27 24.87 17.49
C ALA A 162 -7.74 25.98 16.51
N ASN A 163 -8.94 25.81 15.88
CA ASN A 163 -9.62 26.90 15.15
C ASN A 163 -11.09 26.99 15.54
#